data_b465a4df1239856f5bd39f2d2afa5cd4
#
_entry.id   b465a4df1239856f5bd39f2d2afa5cd4
#
_cell.length_a   1.000
_cell.length_b   1.000
_cell.length_c   1.000
_cell.angle_alpha   90.00
_cell.angle_beta   90.00
_cell.angle_gamma   90.00
#
_symmetry.space_group_name_H-M   'P 1'
#
loop_
_entity.id
_entity.type
_entity.pdbx_description
1 polymer ?
#
loop_
_entity_poly.entity_id
_entity_poly.type
_entity_poly.pdbx_seq_one_letter_code
_entity_poly.pdbx_strand_id
1 'polypeptide(L)'
;MLIIIIAYIGAGLGAARVFDIIPAIGFAAFVGAFAVGSLAIRMLEGKAARNFNIAGALPLLAAGALAISVWYFAREGSTAPIDDGAPPAQHSLWTLRDSATINFDRCGDPDGAPLIFLHGGPAIPPRGKSIDTVCAIGDEGYDVYIYDQIGSGASSRLADISAYSVERHVADLEEIRALIGADTINLIGVSWGTVLASHYIAAHPGRVSSAVFVSPGILGPRKGDDVEYDYSLSASSDYDGVLLPPLRVIIAGLLARMNPDAAVNYMPQAEAGAVMDRLAADPGLEYQGKCKGAPINAGSGERGSGANYYANLMTAQDLKRLPDPTGAIRAASPPPILIMRGVCDYIPRSALGRYEAAFPAVTIIDIDQEGHSFLGARPDIIVPAATCFLSQSCARNATDAAAR
;
A
#
# COMPACT_ATOMS: atom_id res chain seq x y z
N MET A 1 13.38 5.81 -36.40
CA MET A 1 13.66 6.06 -34.98
C MET A 1 12.61 5.44 -34.05
N LEU A 2 11.33 5.78 -34.20
CA LEU A 2 10.25 5.24 -33.35
C LEU A 2 10.18 3.70 -33.32
N ILE A 3 10.29 3.03 -34.47
CA ILE A 3 10.29 1.56 -34.59
C ILE A 3 11.46 0.93 -33.82
N ILE A 4 12.63 1.52 -33.85
CA ILE A 4 13.82 1.05 -33.13
C ILE A 4 13.62 1.18 -31.61
N ILE A 5 13.03 2.30 -31.16
CA ILE A 5 12.71 2.52 -29.75
C ILE A 5 11.67 1.49 -29.27
N ILE A 6 10.62 1.27 -30.04
CA ILE A 6 9.59 0.27 -29.73
C ILE A 6 10.21 -1.13 -29.66
N ALA A 7 11.06 -1.49 -30.62
CA ALA A 7 11.73 -2.79 -30.65
C ALA A 7 12.70 -2.95 -29.46
N TYR A 8 13.42 -1.88 -29.08
CA TYR A 8 14.31 -1.89 -27.92
C TYR A 8 13.53 -2.12 -26.63
N ILE A 9 12.43 -1.39 -26.44
CA ILE A 9 11.56 -1.56 -25.27
C ILE A 9 10.95 -2.96 -25.27
N GLY A 10 10.41 -3.42 -26.39
CA GLY A 10 9.78 -4.75 -26.50
C GLY A 10 10.75 -5.89 -26.21
N ALA A 11 11.97 -5.83 -26.74
CA ALA A 11 13.01 -6.83 -26.48
C ALA A 11 13.50 -6.79 -25.02
N GLY A 12 13.64 -5.58 -24.44
CA GLY A 12 13.98 -5.41 -23.04
C GLY A 12 12.94 -5.97 -22.09
N LEU A 13 11.66 -5.72 -22.35
CA LEU A 13 10.54 -6.29 -21.58
C LEU A 13 10.47 -7.82 -21.71
N GLY A 14 10.74 -8.36 -22.91
CA GLY A 14 10.83 -9.81 -23.14
C GLY A 14 12.00 -10.45 -22.38
N ALA A 15 13.16 -9.82 -22.42
CA ALA A 15 14.36 -10.28 -21.73
C ALA A 15 14.22 -10.22 -20.20
N ALA A 16 13.52 -9.22 -19.67
CA ALA A 16 13.27 -9.08 -18.23
C ALA A 16 12.49 -10.25 -17.61
N ARG A 17 11.80 -11.05 -18.42
CA ARG A 17 11.14 -12.28 -17.96
C ARG A 17 12.07 -13.47 -17.77
N VAL A 18 13.28 -13.38 -18.28
CA VAL A 18 14.23 -14.50 -18.37
C VAL A 18 15.53 -14.20 -17.64
N PHE A 19 15.93 -12.94 -17.55
CA PHE A 19 17.21 -12.52 -16.98
C PHE A 19 17.02 -11.66 -15.73
N ASP A 20 17.66 -12.06 -14.67
CA ASP A 20 17.68 -11.34 -13.39
C ASP A 20 18.75 -10.23 -13.37
N ILE A 21 19.68 -10.26 -14.34
CA ILE A 21 20.80 -9.32 -14.42
C ILE A 21 20.50 -8.22 -15.43
N ILE A 22 20.43 -6.99 -14.96
CA ILE A 22 20.09 -5.82 -15.78
C ILE A 22 20.98 -5.63 -17.02
N PRO A 23 22.32 -5.85 -16.98
CA PRO A 23 23.16 -5.81 -18.19
C PRO A 23 22.71 -6.79 -19.28
N ALA A 24 22.24 -7.99 -18.89
CA ALA A 24 21.73 -8.98 -19.86
C ALA A 24 20.41 -8.53 -20.50
N ILE A 25 19.52 -7.92 -19.71
CA ILE A 25 18.26 -7.33 -20.20
C ILE A 25 18.57 -6.21 -21.19
N GLY A 26 19.51 -5.32 -20.84
CA GLY A 26 19.94 -4.21 -21.71
C GLY A 26 20.59 -4.71 -23.00
N PHE A 27 21.42 -5.76 -22.95
CA PHE A 27 22.03 -6.37 -24.12
C PHE A 27 20.99 -7.01 -25.03
N ALA A 28 20.04 -7.77 -24.49
CA ALA A 28 18.97 -8.38 -25.26
C ALA A 28 18.07 -7.33 -25.92
N ALA A 29 17.75 -6.24 -25.23
CA ALA A 29 17.02 -5.10 -25.76
C ALA A 29 17.77 -4.47 -26.94
N PHE A 30 19.10 -4.30 -26.83
CA PHE A 30 19.96 -3.79 -27.91
C PHE A 30 19.96 -4.70 -29.12
N VAL A 31 20.14 -6.00 -28.94
CA VAL A 31 20.15 -6.98 -30.04
C VAL A 31 18.80 -6.97 -30.78
N GLY A 32 17.69 -6.93 -30.05
CA GLY A 32 16.35 -6.85 -30.64
C GLY A 32 16.14 -5.57 -31.47
N ALA A 33 16.52 -4.41 -30.91
CA ALA A 33 16.43 -3.14 -31.61
C ALA A 33 17.33 -3.07 -32.86
N PHE A 34 18.53 -3.63 -32.76
CA PHE A 34 19.48 -3.72 -33.89
C PHE A 34 18.95 -4.60 -35.02
N ALA A 35 18.36 -5.77 -34.68
CA ALA A 35 17.80 -6.69 -35.66
C ALA A 35 16.62 -6.05 -36.41
N VAL A 36 15.69 -5.42 -35.68
CA VAL A 36 14.53 -4.75 -36.32
C VAL A 36 14.96 -3.53 -37.14
N GLY A 37 15.91 -2.72 -36.60
CA GLY A 37 16.45 -1.59 -37.34
C GLY A 37 17.15 -2.00 -38.65
N SER A 38 17.95 -3.08 -38.62
CA SER A 38 18.62 -3.61 -39.78
C SER A 38 17.64 -4.14 -40.83
N LEU A 39 16.56 -4.82 -40.39
CA LEU A 39 15.50 -5.29 -41.27
C LEU A 39 14.74 -4.13 -41.92
N ALA A 40 14.39 -3.10 -41.15
CA ALA A 40 13.70 -1.91 -41.65
C ALA A 40 14.54 -1.19 -42.72
N ILE A 41 15.87 -1.12 -42.53
CA ILE A 41 16.79 -0.53 -43.54
C ILE A 41 16.79 -1.34 -44.83
N ARG A 42 16.91 -2.68 -44.74
CA ARG A 42 16.86 -3.56 -45.94
C ARG A 42 15.56 -3.41 -46.73
N MET A 43 14.43 -3.18 -46.02
CA MET A 43 13.14 -2.93 -46.69
C MET A 43 13.07 -1.56 -47.36
N LEU A 44 13.83 -0.58 -46.92
CA LEU A 44 13.86 0.78 -47.44
C LEU A 44 14.92 1.00 -48.55
N GLU A 45 15.88 0.08 -48.72
CA GLU A 45 17.01 0.19 -49.64
C GLU A 45 16.67 0.27 -51.12
N GLY A 46 15.38 0.17 -51.47
CA GLY A 46 14.96 0.22 -52.89
C GLY A 46 15.09 1.58 -53.60
N LYS A 47 15.09 2.74 -52.93
CA LYS A 47 15.14 4.06 -53.62
C LYS A 47 15.71 5.27 -52.83
N ALA A 48 15.95 5.23 -51.53
CA ALA A 48 16.33 6.42 -50.75
C ALA A 48 17.76 6.40 -50.14
N ALA A 49 18.47 5.29 -50.26
CA ALA A 49 19.74 5.08 -49.55
C ALA A 49 20.98 5.75 -50.18
N ARG A 50 20.82 6.46 -51.27
CA ARG A 50 22.00 7.01 -52.00
C ARG A 50 22.59 8.28 -51.42
N ASN A 51 21.92 8.97 -50.52
CA ASN A 51 22.37 10.29 -50.01
C ASN A 51 22.56 10.40 -48.49
N PHE A 52 22.35 9.34 -47.73
CA PHE A 52 22.58 9.39 -46.28
C PHE A 52 23.23 8.09 -45.79
N ASN A 53 24.37 8.20 -45.14
CA ASN A 53 25.10 7.05 -44.59
C ASN A 53 24.40 6.50 -43.33
N ILE A 54 23.13 6.16 -43.47
CA ILE A 54 22.24 5.65 -42.41
C ILE A 54 22.79 4.34 -41.84
N ALA A 55 23.43 3.53 -42.72
CA ALA A 55 24.06 2.25 -42.28
C ALA A 55 25.21 2.45 -41.27
N GLY A 56 25.91 3.59 -41.31
CA GLY A 56 26.95 3.93 -40.31
C GLY A 56 26.42 4.62 -39.06
N ALA A 57 25.33 5.38 -39.17
CA ALA A 57 24.78 6.10 -38.01
C ALA A 57 23.99 5.21 -37.06
N LEU A 58 23.33 4.17 -37.56
CA LEU A 58 22.52 3.26 -36.75
C LEU A 58 23.29 2.46 -35.70
N PRO A 59 24.47 1.87 -36.01
CA PRO A 59 25.30 1.21 -34.99
C PRO A 59 25.79 2.18 -33.92
N LEU A 60 26.10 3.44 -34.28
CA LEU A 60 26.53 4.46 -33.33
C LEU A 60 25.38 4.91 -32.43
N LEU A 61 24.18 5.10 -32.95
CA LEU A 61 22.99 5.41 -32.16
C LEU A 61 22.61 4.26 -31.24
N ALA A 62 22.70 3.02 -31.74
CA ALA A 62 22.45 1.82 -30.94
C ALA A 62 23.51 1.63 -29.85
N ALA A 63 24.78 1.85 -30.14
CA ALA A 63 25.87 1.82 -29.15
C ALA A 63 25.72 2.95 -28.11
N GLY A 64 25.33 4.14 -28.55
CA GLY A 64 25.00 5.26 -27.65
C GLY A 64 23.82 4.96 -26.74
N ALA A 65 22.74 4.39 -27.27
CA ALA A 65 21.57 3.98 -26.50
C ALA A 65 21.92 2.88 -25.50
N LEU A 66 22.78 1.89 -25.90
CA LEU A 66 23.30 0.87 -24.99
C LEU A 66 24.17 1.47 -23.90
N ALA A 67 25.09 2.36 -24.25
CA ALA A 67 25.98 3.01 -23.27
C ALA A 67 25.17 3.85 -22.26
N ILE A 68 24.18 4.62 -22.74
CA ILE A 68 23.27 5.38 -21.89
C ILE A 68 22.42 4.45 -21.01
N SER A 69 21.93 3.35 -21.57
CA SER A 69 21.17 2.35 -20.81
C SER A 69 22.05 1.70 -19.73
N VAL A 70 23.23 1.21 -20.10
CA VAL A 70 24.19 0.62 -19.15
C VAL A 70 24.58 1.61 -18.07
N TRP A 71 24.87 2.87 -18.45
CA TRP A 71 25.19 3.93 -17.49
C TRP A 71 24.01 4.24 -16.57
N TYR A 72 22.80 4.35 -17.13
CA TYR A 72 21.59 4.64 -16.36
C TYR A 72 21.19 3.48 -15.42
N PHE A 73 21.32 2.24 -15.89
CA PHE A 73 21.00 1.04 -15.12
C PHE A 73 22.11 0.65 -14.12
N ALA A 74 23.39 0.93 -14.45
CA ALA A 74 24.50 0.68 -13.55
C ALA A 74 24.75 1.81 -12.53
N ARG A 75 24.09 2.96 -12.74
CA ARG A 75 24.19 4.05 -11.77
C ARG A 75 23.43 3.63 -10.52
N GLU A 76 24.18 3.27 -9.48
CA GLU A 76 23.63 3.09 -8.15
C GLU A 76 22.83 4.34 -7.80
N GLY A 77 21.55 4.15 -7.48
CA GLY A 77 20.75 5.21 -6.90
C GLY A 77 21.50 5.68 -5.66
N SER A 78 21.52 6.98 -5.40
CA SER A 78 22.10 7.52 -4.18
C SER A 78 21.49 6.77 -3.00
N THR A 79 22.20 5.76 -2.53
CA THR A 79 21.97 5.12 -1.24
C THR A 79 22.48 6.09 -0.19
N ALA A 80 21.83 7.28 -0.07
CA ALA A 80 21.91 7.96 1.20
C ALA A 80 21.44 6.92 2.23
N PRO A 81 22.21 6.63 3.28
CA PRO A 81 21.74 5.80 4.34
C PRO A 81 20.36 6.34 4.72
N ILE A 82 19.35 5.51 4.62
CA ILE A 82 18.12 5.79 5.30
C ILE A 82 18.61 5.92 6.74
N ASP A 83 18.39 7.05 7.36
CA ASP A 83 18.41 7.12 8.80
C ASP A 83 17.29 6.16 9.21
N ASP A 84 17.66 4.90 9.43
CA ASP A 84 16.78 3.83 9.90
C ASP A 84 16.37 4.17 11.33
N GLY A 85 16.17 5.47 11.59
CA GLY A 85 15.92 6.10 12.86
C GLY A 85 15.96 5.03 13.91
N ALA A 86 17.09 4.91 14.62
CA ALA A 86 17.38 3.76 15.47
C ALA A 86 16.09 3.38 16.17
N PRO A 87 15.64 2.14 16.08
CA PRO A 87 14.37 1.76 16.65
C PRO A 87 14.31 2.33 18.05
N PRO A 88 13.23 2.98 18.47
CA PRO A 88 13.10 3.44 19.83
C PRO A 88 13.45 2.26 20.72
N ALA A 89 14.18 2.47 21.79
CA ALA A 89 14.91 1.49 22.60
C ALA A 89 14.06 0.35 23.23
N GLN A 90 12.81 0.16 22.82
CA GLN A 90 11.86 -0.83 23.33
C GLN A 90 10.89 -1.32 22.25
N HIS A 91 11.40 -1.88 21.15
CA HIS A 91 10.52 -2.63 20.24
C HIS A 91 10.31 -4.05 20.77
N SER A 92 9.05 -4.44 20.85
CA SER A 92 8.68 -5.84 21.06
C SER A 92 8.62 -6.54 19.69
N LEU A 93 9.09 -7.78 19.62
CA LEU A 93 9.13 -8.56 18.40
C LEU A 93 8.40 -9.89 18.58
N TRP A 94 7.53 -10.21 17.66
CA TRP A 94 7.08 -11.58 17.45
C TRP A 94 7.96 -12.25 16.38
N THR A 95 8.26 -13.52 16.59
CA THR A 95 8.89 -14.37 15.57
C THR A 95 7.86 -15.31 15.02
N LEU A 96 7.56 -15.21 13.72
CA LEU A 96 6.63 -16.07 13.02
C LEU A 96 7.28 -17.42 12.70
N ARG A 97 6.47 -18.43 12.32
CA ARG A 97 6.92 -19.79 12.03
C ARG A 97 7.95 -19.89 10.92
N ASP A 98 7.93 -18.98 9.96
CA ASP A 98 8.91 -18.88 8.89
C ASP A 98 10.17 -18.10 9.27
N SER A 99 10.32 -17.78 10.57
CA SER A 99 11.40 -16.98 11.14
C SER A 99 11.38 -15.49 10.77
N ALA A 100 10.33 -15.00 10.11
CA ALA A 100 10.13 -13.57 9.94
C ALA A 100 9.82 -12.92 11.30
N THR A 101 10.32 -11.71 11.51
CA THR A 101 10.05 -10.95 12.73
C THR A 101 9.03 -9.84 12.46
N ILE A 102 8.08 -9.68 13.36
CA ILE A 102 7.07 -8.64 13.32
C ILE A 102 7.28 -7.71 14.51
N ASN A 103 7.53 -6.45 14.21
CA ASN A 103 7.65 -5.40 15.21
C ASN A 103 6.26 -4.94 15.66
N PHE A 104 6.11 -4.71 16.98
CA PHE A 104 4.88 -4.15 17.52
C PHE A 104 5.12 -3.27 18.74
N ASP A 105 4.23 -2.31 18.91
CA ASP A 105 4.05 -1.53 20.13
C ASP A 105 2.81 -2.04 20.86
N ARG A 106 2.81 -1.98 22.19
CA ARG A 106 1.68 -2.36 23.05
C ARG A 106 1.33 -1.20 23.97
N CYS A 107 0.06 -0.88 24.09
CA CYS A 107 -0.44 0.16 24.99
C CYS A 107 -1.84 -0.20 25.52
N GLY A 108 -2.35 0.60 26.44
CA GLY A 108 -3.65 0.37 27.07
C GLY A 108 -3.56 -0.58 28.28
N ASP A 109 -4.68 -1.26 28.57
CA ASP A 109 -4.81 -2.16 29.72
C ASP A 109 -4.32 -3.57 29.36
N PRO A 110 -3.23 -4.08 29.93
CA PRO A 110 -2.70 -5.41 29.62
C PRO A 110 -3.65 -6.56 30.00
N ASP A 111 -4.63 -6.34 30.87
CA ASP A 111 -5.66 -7.30 31.25
C ASP A 111 -6.97 -7.11 30.44
N GLY A 112 -6.98 -6.13 29.53
CA GLY A 112 -8.10 -5.78 28.69
C GLY A 112 -8.35 -6.74 27.54
N ALA A 113 -9.46 -6.54 26.84
CA ALA A 113 -9.75 -7.30 25.61
C ALA A 113 -8.75 -6.94 24.51
N PRO A 114 -8.17 -7.95 23.80
CA PRO A 114 -7.18 -7.67 22.76
C PRO A 114 -7.78 -6.89 21.58
N LEU A 115 -7.08 -5.82 21.20
CA LEU A 115 -7.41 -4.92 20.11
C LEU A 115 -6.20 -4.76 19.21
N ILE A 116 -6.28 -5.19 17.96
CA ILE A 116 -5.19 -5.11 17.00
C ILE A 116 -5.45 -3.99 16.00
N PHE A 117 -4.46 -3.13 15.84
CA PHE A 117 -4.50 -2.06 14.84
C PHE A 117 -3.84 -2.49 13.53
N LEU A 118 -4.57 -2.33 12.42
CA LEU A 118 -4.16 -2.66 11.06
C LEU A 118 -3.96 -1.37 10.26
N HIS A 119 -2.70 -1.01 10.01
CA HIS A 119 -2.36 0.22 9.31
C HIS A 119 -2.68 0.17 7.80
N GLY A 120 -2.69 1.33 7.18
CA GLY A 120 -2.96 1.53 5.76
C GLY A 120 -1.77 1.27 4.84
N GLY A 121 -1.91 1.68 3.62
CA GLY A 121 -0.92 1.54 2.56
C GLY A 121 -1.38 0.62 1.42
N PRO A 122 -1.02 -0.67 1.32
CA PRO A 122 -0.17 -1.52 2.22
C PRO A 122 1.22 -0.95 2.52
N ALA A 123 1.86 -1.47 3.57
CA ALA A 123 3.25 -1.18 3.93
C ALA A 123 3.59 0.30 4.14
N ILE A 124 2.67 1.07 4.70
CA ILE A 124 2.89 2.42 5.24
C ILE A 124 2.57 2.36 6.73
N PRO A 125 3.57 2.15 7.60
CA PRO A 125 3.34 1.96 9.02
C PRO A 125 2.84 3.25 9.68
N PRO A 126 2.01 3.16 10.74
CA PRO A 126 1.51 4.32 11.46
C PRO A 126 2.64 4.98 12.25
N ARG A 127 2.49 6.27 12.52
CA ARG A 127 3.42 7.03 13.39
C ARG A 127 2.65 8.12 14.15
N GLY A 128 3.28 8.64 15.20
CA GLY A 128 2.86 9.84 15.88
C GLY A 128 1.40 9.81 16.35
N LYS A 129 0.63 10.80 15.96
CA LYS A 129 -0.75 11.02 16.42
C LYS A 129 -1.72 9.87 16.13
N SER A 130 -1.51 9.09 15.08
CA SER A 130 -2.35 7.91 14.82
C SER A 130 -2.12 6.84 15.88
N ILE A 131 -0.88 6.63 16.32
CA ILE A 131 -0.54 5.74 17.44
C ILE A 131 -1.20 6.28 18.71
N ASP A 132 -1.02 7.57 19.02
CA ASP A 132 -1.60 8.20 20.21
C ASP A 132 -3.13 8.02 20.26
N THR A 133 -3.81 8.20 19.09
CA THR A 133 -5.27 8.03 18.99
C THR A 133 -5.69 6.58 19.27
N VAL A 134 -4.96 5.62 18.75
CA VAL A 134 -5.27 4.19 18.95
C VAL A 134 -4.98 3.78 20.38
N CYS A 135 -3.88 4.26 20.96
CA CYS A 135 -3.56 4.03 22.38
C CYS A 135 -4.61 4.64 23.32
N ALA A 136 -5.15 5.82 23.00
CA ALA A 136 -6.22 6.42 23.78
C ALA A 136 -7.51 5.58 23.82
N ILE A 137 -7.75 4.73 22.78
CA ILE A 137 -8.83 3.73 22.84
C ILE A 137 -8.47 2.62 23.82
N GLY A 138 -7.19 2.26 23.91
CA GLY A 138 -6.68 1.28 24.87
C GLY A 138 -6.91 1.66 26.33
N ASP A 139 -6.80 2.95 26.67
CA ASP A 139 -7.04 3.47 28.01
C ASP A 139 -8.48 3.21 28.53
N GLU A 140 -9.38 2.84 27.60
CA GLU A 140 -10.77 2.48 27.91
C GLU A 140 -10.98 0.96 28.15
N GLY A 141 -9.90 0.22 28.47
CA GLY A 141 -9.95 -1.19 28.88
C GLY A 141 -9.65 -2.19 27.77
N TYR A 142 -8.82 -1.81 26.79
CA TYR A 142 -8.33 -2.71 25.75
C TYR A 142 -6.81 -2.88 25.83
N ASP A 143 -6.36 -4.12 25.55
CA ASP A 143 -4.95 -4.46 25.36
C ASP A 143 -4.61 -4.26 23.87
N VAL A 144 -4.00 -3.12 23.56
CA VAL A 144 -3.81 -2.67 22.18
C VAL A 144 -2.46 -3.11 21.62
N TYR A 145 -2.48 -3.72 20.47
CA TYR A 145 -1.30 -4.10 19.69
C TYR A 145 -1.28 -3.33 18.36
N ILE A 146 -0.24 -2.54 18.16
CA ILE A 146 0.02 -1.77 16.94
C ILE A 146 1.26 -2.38 16.31
N TYR A 147 1.10 -3.12 15.22
CA TYR A 147 2.22 -3.80 14.59
C TYR A 147 2.54 -3.27 13.19
N ASP A 148 3.81 -3.30 12.86
CA ASP A 148 4.29 -3.08 11.51
C ASP A 148 4.01 -4.35 10.68
N GLN A 149 3.13 -4.28 9.68
CA GLN A 149 2.86 -5.42 8.81
C GLN A 149 4.14 -5.87 8.09
N ILE A 150 4.23 -7.16 7.74
CA ILE A 150 5.40 -7.71 7.06
C ILE A 150 5.83 -6.82 5.89
N GLY A 151 7.11 -6.53 5.80
CA GLY A 151 7.67 -5.64 4.79
C GLY A 151 7.64 -4.16 5.14
N SER A 152 7.09 -3.73 6.29
CA SER A 152 7.03 -2.33 6.70
C SER A 152 7.65 -2.09 8.07
N GLY A 153 7.90 -0.82 8.41
CA GLY A 153 8.44 -0.40 9.69
C GLY A 153 9.73 -1.13 10.04
N ALA A 154 9.80 -1.66 11.26
CA ALA A 154 10.90 -2.49 11.76
C ALA A 154 10.65 -3.99 11.57
N SER A 155 9.54 -4.40 10.93
CA SER A 155 9.28 -5.80 10.58
C SER A 155 10.16 -6.29 9.43
N SER A 156 10.36 -7.62 9.36
CA SER A 156 11.17 -8.28 8.33
C SER A 156 10.75 -7.89 6.92
N ARG A 157 11.74 -7.74 6.04
CA ARG A 157 11.57 -7.62 4.58
C ARG A 157 11.69 -9.01 3.97
N LEU A 158 10.73 -9.39 3.12
CA LEU A 158 10.81 -10.67 2.41
C LEU A 158 11.86 -10.58 1.31
N ALA A 159 12.76 -11.57 1.25
CA ALA A 159 13.78 -11.64 0.20
C ALA A 159 13.13 -11.79 -1.19
N ASP A 160 12.13 -12.66 -1.29
CA ASP A 160 11.28 -12.78 -2.47
C ASP A 160 10.11 -11.78 -2.36
N ILE A 161 10.16 -10.71 -3.12
CA ILE A 161 9.10 -9.69 -3.13
C ILE A 161 7.77 -10.21 -3.68
N SER A 162 7.76 -11.31 -4.43
CA SER A 162 6.52 -11.93 -4.94
C SER A 162 5.69 -12.60 -3.83
N ALA A 163 6.28 -12.84 -2.68
CA ALA A 163 5.62 -13.41 -1.51
C ALA A 163 4.74 -12.40 -0.73
N TYR A 164 4.83 -11.10 -1.04
CA TYR A 164 3.89 -10.14 -0.49
C TYR A 164 2.51 -10.31 -1.13
N SER A 165 1.56 -10.84 -0.39
CA SER A 165 0.20 -11.12 -0.82
C SER A 165 -0.82 -10.85 0.27
N VAL A 166 -2.08 -10.73 -0.08
CA VAL A 166 -3.19 -10.61 0.88
C VAL A 166 -3.25 -11.84 1.79
N GLU A 167 -3.07 -13.03 1.21
CA GLU A 167 -3.04 -14.29 1.96
C GLU A 167 -1.92 -14.30 3.01
N ARG A 168 -0.73 -13.78 2.66
CA ARG A 168 0.40 -13.65 3.60
C ARG A 168 0.03 -12.76 4.78
N HIS A 169 -0.54 -11.60 4.54
CA HIS A 169 -0.95 -10.69 5.61
C HIS A 169 -2.05 -11.29 6.50
N VAL A 170 -2.98 -12.04 5.91
CA VAL A 170 -4.04 -12.77 6.66
C VAL A 170 -3.44 -13.85 7.54
N ALA A 171 -2.48 -14.63 7.02
CA ALA A 171 -1.80 -15.69 7.76
C ALA A 171 -0.96 -15.11 8.93
N ASP A 172 -0.25 -14.01 8.68
CA ASP A 172 0.52 -13.31 9.71
C ASP A 172 -0.38 -12.82 10.85
N LEU A 173 -1.55 -12.25 10.53
CA LEU A 173 -2.50 -11.77 11.54
C LEU A 173 -3.08 -12.93 12.38
N GLU A 174 -3.37 -14.10 11.77
CA GLU A 174 -3.82 -15.27 12.53
C GLU A 174 -2.71 -15.81 13.45
N GLU A 175 -1.47 -15.79 12.97
CA GLU A 175 -0.35 -16.20 13.82
C GLU A 175 -0.11 -15.23 14.97
N ILE A 176 -0.23 -13.92 14.73
CA ILE A 176 -0.16 -12.87 15.77
C ILE A 176 -1.26 -13.09 16.81
N ARG A 177 -2.52 -13.32 16.39
CA ARG A 177 -3.61 -13.64 17.31
C ARG A 177 -3.28 -14.83 18.20
N ALA A 178 -2.69 -15.89 17.62
CA ALA A 178 -2.28 -17.07 18.37
C ALA A 178 -1.12 -16.80 19.32
N LEU A 179 -0.13 -15.95 18.93
CA LEU A 179 0.97 -15.53 19.79
C LEU A 179 0.52 -14.66 20.97
N ILE A 180 -0.52 -13.83 20.78
CA ILE A 180 -1.17 -13.10 21.89
C ILE A 180 -1.92 -14.05 22.81
N GLY A 181 -2.28 -15.26 22.36
CA GLY A 181 -3.06 -16.24 23.12
C GLY A 181 -4.55 -15.92 23.15
N ALA A 182 -5.07 -15.11 22.24
CA ALA A 182 -6.45 -14.69 22.21
C ALA A 182 -7.32 -15.63 21.38
N ASP A 183 -8.48 -16.06 21.91
CA ASP A 183 -9.47 -16.81 21.14
C ASP A 183 -10.15 -15.93 20.10
N THR A 184 -10.47 -14.69 20.49
CA THR A 184 -11.05 -13.66 19.64
C THR A 184 -10.35 -12.34 19.85
N ILE A 185 -10.35 -11.50 18.83
CA ILE A 185 -9.74 -10.16 18.85
C ILE A 185 -10.75 -9.11 18.39
N ASN A 186 -10.51 -7.87 18.80
CA ASN A 186 -11.11 -6.70 18.19
C ASN A 186 -10.14 -6.11 17.16
N LEU A 187 -10.65 -5.48 16.12
CA LEU A 187 -9.81 -4.88 15.07
C LEU A 187 -10.11 -3.38 14.90
N ILE A 188 -9.06 -2.60 14.68
CA ILE A 188 -9.18 -1.28 14.09
C ILE A 188 -8.38 -1.30 12.79
N GLY A 189 -9.04 -1.05 11.67
CA GLY A 189 -8.39 -0.97 10.37
C GLY A 189 -8.47 0.43 9.78
N VAL A 190 -7.41 0.87 9.10
CA VAL A 190 -7.39 2.12 8.34
C VAL A 190 -7.07 1.83 6.89
N SER A 191 -7.87 2.36 5.94
CA SER A 191 -7.62 2.23 4.51
C SER A 191 -7.41 0.76 4.10
N TRP A 192 -6.24 0.38 3.60
CA TRP A 192 -5.86 -1.02 3.34
C TRP A 192 -6.09 -1.95 4.55
N GLY A 193 -5.84 -1.47 5.78
CA GLY A 193 -6.07 -2.27 6.99
C GLY A 193 -7.52 -2.75 7.13
N THR A 194 -8.50 -2.03 6.59
CA THR A 194 -9.91 -2.45 6.57
C THR A 194 -10.16 -3.60 5.59
N VAL A 195 -9.44 -3.57 4.47
CA VAL A 195 -9.48 -4.64 3.46
C VAL A 195 -8.84 -5.90 4.03
N LEU A 196 -7.67 -5.77 4.68
CA LEU A 196 -7.00 -6.88 5.37
C LEU A 196 -7.92 -7.48 6.44
N ALA A 197 -8.53 -6.66 7.31
CA ALA A 197 -9.50 -7.11 8.31
C ALA A 197 -10.66 -7.90 7.69
N SER A 198 -11.19 -7.41 6.56
CA SER A 198 -12.29 -8.05 5.85
C SER A 198 -11.91 -9.43 5.29
N HIS A 199 -10.72 -9.55 4.69
CA HIS A 199 -10.20 -10.84 4.22
C HIS A 199 -9.91 -11.79 5.37
N TYR A 200 -9.39 -11.28 6.50
CA TYR A 200 -9.16 -12.08 7.70
C TYR A 200 -10.47 -12.62 8.29
N ILE A 201 -11.52 -11.80 8.38
CA ILE A 201 -12.85 -12.22 8.85
C ILE A 201 -13.42 -13.32 7.95
N ALA A 202 -13.24 -13.22 6.63
CA ALA A 202 -13.67 -14.24 5.70
C ALA A 202 -12.92 -15.57 5.88
N ALA A 203 -11.60 -15.51 6.11
CA ALA A 203 -10.72 -16.67 6.24
C ALA A 203 -10.82 -17.36 7.62
N HIS A 204 -11.10 -16.59 8.67
CA HIS A 204 -11.11 -17.04 10.06
C HIS A 204 -12.43 -16.68 10.77
N PRO A 205 -13.55 -17.36 10.41
CA PRO A 205 -14.86 -17.11 11.00
C PRO A 205 -14.83 -17.24 12.53
N GLY A 206 -15.47 -16.27 13.21
CA GLY A 206 -15.60 -16.29 14.67
C GLY A 206 -14.33 -15.84 15.42
N ARG A 207 -13.26 -15.40 14.74
CA ARG A 207 -12.05 -14.90 15.39
C ARG A 207 -12.07 -13.39 15.67
N VAL A 208 -13.03 -12.66 15.14
CA VAL A 208 -13.19 -11.22 15.37
C VAL A 208 -14.51 -10.97 16.11
N SER A 209 -14.43 -10.27 17.24
CA SER A 209 -15.62 -9.90 18.05
C SER A 209 -16.31 -8.67 17.51
N SER A 210 -15.56 -7.65 17.12
CA SER A 210 -16.03 -6.42 16.49
C SER A 210 -14.89 -5.72 15.75
N ALA A 211 -15.22 -4.85 14.79
CA ALA A 211 -14.21 -4.09 14.08
C ALA A 211 -14.62 -2.63 13.82
N VAL A 212 -13.64 -1.74 13.89
CA VAL A 212 -13.76 -0.32 13.56
C VAL A 212 -12.94 -0.04 12.31
N PHE A 213 -13.57 0.48 11.28
CA PHE A 213 -12.98 0.77 9.98
C PHE A 213 -12.95 2.28 9.76
N VAL A 214 -11.74 2.84 9.66
CA VAL A 214 -11.52 4.26 9.43
C VAL A 214 -11.06 4.46 7.99
N SER A 215 -11.72 5.33 7.26
CA SER A 215 -11.45 5.60 5.83
C SER A 215 -11.28 4.30 5.04
N PRO A 216 -12.32 3.49 4.85
CA PRO A 216 -12.18 2.15 4.29
C PRO A 216 -11.57 2.13 2.90
N GLY A 217 -10.67 1.18 2.67
CA GLY A 217 -10.17 0.84 1.34
C GLY A 217 -11.26 0.24 0.46
N ILE A 218 -10.99 0.12 -0.85
CA ILE A 218 -11.93 -0.51 -1.78
C ILE A 218 -11.91 -2.03 -1.56
N LEU A 219 -13.01 -2.60 -1.09
CA LEU A 219 -13.17 -4.03 -0.88
C LEU A 219 -13.39 -4.75 -2.22
N GLY A 220 -12.54 -5.74 -2.51
CA GLY A 220 -12.62 -6.57 -3.70
C GLY A 220 -12.02 -5.95 -4.98
N PRO A 221 -12.08 -6.69 -6.11
CA PRO A 221 -11.46 -6.28 -7.35
C PRO A 221 -12.16 -5.05 -7.93
N ARG A 222 -11.36 -4.15 -8.51
CA ARG A 222 -11.86 -3.06 -9.33
C ARG A 222 -12.19 -3.62 -10.71
N LYS A 223 -13.45 -3.91 -10.99
CA LYS A 223 -13.92 -4.32 -12.30
C LYS A 223 -14.60 -3.14 -12.97
N GLY A 224 -14.01 -2.65 -14.05
CA GLY A 224 -14.60 -1.57 -14.85
C GLY A 224 -14.73 -0.26 -14.05
N ASP A 225 -15.77 0.50 -14.31
CA ASP A 225 -16.01 1.84 -13.78
C ASP A 225 -16.72 1.83 -12.42
N ASP A 226 -16.73 0.70 -11.70
CA ASP A 226 -17.57 0.55 -10.49
C ASP A 226 -17.15 1.47 -9.33
N VAL A 227 -15.84 1.75 -9.20
CA VAL A 227 -15.31 2.69 -8.19
C VAL A 227 -14.09 3.42 -8.77
N GLU A 228 -14.26 4.64 -9.18
CA GLU A 228 -13.18 5.57 -9.55
C GLU A 228 -12.87 6.48 -8.36
N TYR A 229 -11.58 6.81 -8.16
CA TYR A 229 -11.20 7.78 -7.15
C TYR A 229 -11.73 9.16 -7.53
N ASP A 230 -12.45 9.81 -6.61
CA ASP A 230 -13.00 11.14 -6.79
C ASP A 230 -12.28 12.15 -5.91
N TYR A 231 -11.42 12.94 -6.50
CA TYR A 231 -10.68 13.99 -5.81
C TYR A 231 -11.39 15.35 -5.84
N SER A 232 -12.59 15.45 -6.41
CA SER A 232 -13.28 16.73 -6.58
C SER A 232 -13.60 17.45 -5.28
N LEU A 233 -13.85 16.71 -4.21
CA LEU A 233 -14.13 17.21 -2.87
C LEU A 233 -12.88 17.29 -1.98
N SER A 234 -11.81 16.63 -2.36
CA SER A 234 -10.54 16.61 -1.60
C SER A 234 -9.74 17.88 -1.85
N ALA A 235 -9.07 18.37 -0.82
CA ALA A 235 -8.11 19.46 -0.94
C ALA A 235 -6.89 19.08 -1.83
N SER A 236 -6.69 17.81 -2.14
CA SER A 236 -5.65 17.38 -3.08
C SER A 236 -5.78 18.00 -4.47
N SER A 237 -6.99 18.44 -4.87
CA SER A 237 -7.21 19.21 -6.10
C SER A 237 -6.61 20.62 -6.05
N ASP A 238 -6.30 21.13 -4.86
CA ASP A 238 -5.70 22.46 -4.64
C ASP A 238 -4.16 22.39 -4.52
N TYR A 239 -3.58 21.15 -4.61
CA TYR A 239 -2.15 20.93 -4.56
C TYR A 239 -1.53 21.01 -5.95
N ASP A 240 -0.71 22.03 -6.19
CA ASP A 240 -0.05 22.25 -7.48
C ASP A 240 1.18 21.34 -7.71
N GLY A 241 1.57 20.54 -6.73
CA GLY A 241 2.67 19.58 -6.82
C GLY A 241 2.27 18.38 -7.68
N VAL A 242 3.11 18.05 -8.66
CA VAL A 242 2.92 16.85 -9.48
C VAL A 242 3.69 15.69 -8.85
N LEU A 243 2.97 14.78 -8.18
CA LEU A 243 3.51 13.54 -7.63
C LEU A 243 3.76 12.52 -8.76
N LEU A 244 4.68 12.84 -9.68
CA LEU A 244 5.13 11.82 -10.63
C LEU A 244 6.27 11.01 -9.99
N PRO A 245 6.09 9.68 -9.88
CA PRO A 245 7.17 8.84 -9.40
C PRO A 245 8.37 8.96 -10.37
N PRO A 246 9.61 8.97 -9.85
CA PRO A 246 10.80 8.97 -10.70
C PRO A 246 10.75 7.82 -11.72
N LEU A 247 11.29 8.05 -12.92
CA LEU A 247 11.31 7.02 -13.97
C LEU A 247 11.91 5.69 -13.50
N ARG A 248 12.90 5.74 -12.60
CA ARG A 248 13.50 4.58 -11.94
C ARG A 248 12.47 3.75 -11.17
N VAL A 249 11.56 4.38 -10.45
CA VAL A 249 10.46 3.72 -9.71
C VAL A 249 9.46 3.07 -10.67
N ILE A 250 9.14 3.76 -11.78
CA ILE A 250 8.24 3.21 -12.81
C ILE A 250 8.84 1.95 -13.41
N ILE A 251 10.14 1.98 -13.75
CA ILE A 251 10.85 0.83 -14.30
C ILE A 251 10.91 -0.31 -13.27
N ALA A 252 11.25 -0.03 -12.01
CA ALA A 252 11.25 -1.04 -10.95
C ALA A 252 9.87 -1.69 -10.79
N GLY A 253 8.80 -0.91 -10.86
CA GLY A 253 7.42 -1.42 -10.80
C GLY A 253 7.04 -2.28 -12.00
N LEU A 254 7.53 -1.98 -13.19
CA LEU A 254 7.34 -2.81 -14.38
C LEU A 254 8.13 -4.13 -14.26
N LEU A 255 9.39 -4.06 -13.80
CA LEU A 255 10.22 -5.23 -13.56
C LEU A 255 9.60 -6.14 -12.49
N ALA A 256 9.15 -5.59 -11.37
CA ALA A 256 8.53 -6.36 -10.29
C ALA A 256 7.33 -7.21 -10.75
N ARG A 257 6.62 -6.75 -11.78
CA ARG A 257 5.49 -7.49 -12.36
C ARG A 257 5.90 -8.64 -13.28
N MET A 258 7.09 -8.58 -13.84
CA MET A 258 7.58 -9.53 -14.85
C MET A 258 8.64 -10.45 -14.31
N ASN A 259 9.54 -9.93 -13.51
CA ASN A 259 10.67 -10.61 -12.89
C ASN A 259 11.04 -9.89 -11.58
N PRO A 260 10.53 -10.36 -10.43
CA PRO A 260 10.80 -9.80 -9.11
C PRO A 260 12.28 -9.67 -8.78
N ASP A 261 13.11 -10.67 -9.14
CA ASP A 261 14.56 -10.65 -8.87
C ASP A 261 15.26 -9.55 -9.67
N ALA A 262 14.87 -9.38 -10.94
CA ALA A 262 15.39 -8.28 -11.75
C ALA A 262 14.98 -6.90 -11.17
N ALA A 263 13.81 -6.78 -10.56
CA ALA A 263 13.37 -5.55 -9.93
C ALA A 263 14.25 -5.21 -8.71
N VAL A 264 14.48 -6.18 -7.84
CA VAL A 264 15.33 -6.02 -6.63
C VAL A 264 16.78 -5.73 -7.02
N ASN A 265 17.30 -6.39 -8.06
CA ASN A 265 18.63 -6.11 -8.60
C ASN A 265 18.74 -4.71 -9.23
N TYR A 266 17.65 -4.21 -9.81
CA TYR A 266 17.62 -2.86 -10.40
C TYR A 266 17.47 -1.77 -9.35
N MET A 267 16.55 -1.94 -8.41
CA MET A 267 16.29 -1.03 -7.30
C MET A 267 16.23 -1.83 -6.00
N PRO A 268 17.34 -1.93 -5.25
CA PRO A 268 17.39 -2.67 -4.00
C PRO A 268 16.28 -2.24 -3.01
N GLN A 269 15.85 -3.14 -2.13
CA GLN A 269 14.75 -2.90 -1.21
C GLN A 269 14.98 -1.67 -0.30
N ALA A 270 16.23 -1.40 0.10
CA ALA A 270 16.59 -0.21 0.86
C ALA A 270 16.32 1.09 0.08
N GLU A 271 16.70 1.13 -1.21
CA GLU A 271 16.40 2.26 -2.09
C GLU A 271 14.89 2.41 -2.32
N ALA A 272 14.20 1.27 -2.52
CA ALA A 272 12.76 1.23 -2.69
C ALA A 272 12.00 1.75 -1.46
N GLY A 273 12.50 1.43 -0.26
CA GLY A 273 11.99 1.97 1.01
C GLY A 273 12.17 3.49 1.09
N ALA A 274 13.39 3.99 0.85
CA ALA A 274 13.66 5.43 0.88
C ALA A 274 12.82 6.23 -0.12
N VAL A 275 12.52 5.66 -1.29
CA VAL A 275 11.60 6.27 -2.25
C VAL A 275 10.19 6.33 -1.68
N MET A 276 9.71 5.24 -1.09
CA MET A 276 8.36 5.18 -0.54
C MET A 276 8.20 6.10 0.67
N ASP A 277 9.21 6.21 1.52
CA ASP A 277 9.23 7.15 2.64
C ASP A 277 9.13 8.61 2.16
N ARG A 278 9.84 8.96 1.07
CA ARG A 278 9.72 10.31 0.48
C ARG A 278 8.34 10.56 -0.10
N LEU A 279 7.73 9.56 -0.75
CA LEU A 279 6.36 9.68 -1.27
C LEU A 279 5.35 9.77 -0.12
N ALA A 280 5.53 9.00 0.95
CA ALA A 280 4.66 9.04 2.12
C ALA A 280 4.82 10.34 2.94
N ALA A 281 5.97 11.01 2.82
CA ALA A 281 6.22 12.32 3.45
C ALA A 281 5.82 13.51 2.57
N ASP A 282 5.26 13.27 1.38
CA ASP A 282 4.87 14.35 0.48
C ASP A 282 3.68 15.15 1.05
N PRO A 283 3.77 16.49 1.10
CA PRO A 283 2.68 17.33 1.60
C PRO A 283 1.35 17.10 0.89
N GLY A 284 1.34 16.67 -0.37
CA GLY A 284 0.12 16.33 -1.11
C GLY A 284 -0.75 15.28 -0.44
N LEU A 285 -0.16 14.40 0.39
CA LEU A 285 -0.92 13.43 1.18
C LEU A 285 -1.70 14.09 2.33
N GLU A 286 -1.20 15.19 2.89
CA GLU A 286 -1.93 15.98 3.90
C GLU A 286 -3.19 16.61 3.31
N TYR A 287 -3.11 17.02 2.03
CA TYR A 287 -4.27 17.54 1.29
C TYR A 287 -5.35 16.49 1.07
N GLN A 288 -4.97 15.21 0.97
CA GLN A 288 -5.95 14.11 0.86
C GLN A 288 -6.73 13.91 2.16
N GLY A 289 -6.22 14.37 3.30
CA GLY A 289 -6.86 14.29 4.60
C GLY A 289 -7.94 15.34 4.84
N LYS A 290 -8.15 16.30 3.93
CA LYS A 290 -9.04 17.45 4.13
C LYS A 290 -9.97 17.68 2.95
N CYS A 291 -11.09 18.37 3.22
CA CYS A 291 -11.96 18.90 2.19
C CYS A 291 -11.30 20.07 1.45
N LYS A 292 -11.70 20.27 0.21
CA LYS A 292 -11.30 21.42 -0.60
C LYS A 292 -11.60 22.74 0.12
N GLY A 293 -10.61 23.64 0.16
CA GLY A 293 -10.73 24.93 0.86
C GLY A 293 -10.62 24.86 2.38
N ALA A 294 -10.45 23.67 2.98
CA ALA A 294 -10.17 23.56 4.40
C ALA A 294 -8.72 23.97 4.71
N PRO A 295 -8.45 24.54 5.89
CA PRO A 295 -7.10 24.87 6.28
C PRO A 295 -6.23 23.61 6.38
N ILE A 296 -5.10 23.62 5.67
CA ILE A 296 -4.09 22.56 5.73
C ILE A 296 -3.06 22.99 6.77
N ASN A 297 -2.93 22.22 7.82
CA ASN A 297 -1.88 22.41 8.83
C ASN A 297 -0.62 21.68 8.32
N ALA A 298 0.17 22.35 7.48
CA ALA A 298 1.41 21.80 7.00
C ALA A 298 2.32 21.37 8.17
N GLY A 299 2.75 20.11 8.15
CA GLY A 299 3.56 19.52 9.22
C GLY A 299 2.78 18.74 10.27
N SER A 300 1.46 18.63 10.15
CA SER A 300 0.67 17.68 10.92
C SER A 300 0.80 16.23 10.41
N GLY A 301 1.38 16.07 9.22
CA GLY A 301 1.61 14.77 8.60
C GLY A 301 2.57 13.92 9.41
N GLU A 302 2.17 12.70 9.65
CA GLU A 302 2.98 11.69 10.33
C GLU A 302 4.11 11.26 9.41
N ARG A 303 5.28 11.88 9.57
CA ARG A 303 6.48 11.47 8.85
C ARG A 303 7.01 10.19 9.49
N GLY A 304 6.66 9.05 8.90
CA GLY A 304 7.21 7.76 9.29
C GLY A 304 8.30 7.29 8.35
N SER A 305 9.34 6.66 8.87
CA SER A 305 10.29 5.87 8.10
C SER A 305 9.83 4.42 8.08
N GLY A 306 10.29 3.65 7.09
CA GLY A 306 10.04 2.22 7.00
C GLY A 306 8.88 1.82 6.11
N ALA A 307 8.33 2.72 5.30
CA ALA A 307 7.44 2.33 4.21
C ALA A 307 8.19 1.48 3.17
N ASN A 308 7.49 0.61 2.44
CA ASN A 308 8.13 -0.28 1.47
C ASN A 308 7.36 -0.31 0.15
N TYR A 309 8.02 0.12 -0.90
CA TYR A 309 7.46 0.18 -2.24
C TYR A 309 7.07 -1.19 -2.78
N TYR A 310 7.92 -2.21 -2.63
CA TYR A 310 7.61 -3.56 -3.15
C TYR A 310 6.50 -4.24 -2.37
N ALA A 311 6.50 -4.15 -1.05
CA ALA A 311 5.41 -4.70 -0.24
C ALA A 311 4.08 -4.03 -0.59
N ASN A 312 4.07 -2.69 -0.78
CA ASN A 312 2.90 -1.96 -1.25
C ASN A 312 2.45 -2.42 -2.64
N LEU A 313 3.36 -2.42 -3.61
CA LEU A 313 3.08 -2.74 -5.01
C LEU A 313 2.56 -4.17 -5.17
N MET A 314 3.26 -5.15 -4.59
CA MET A 314 2.95 -6.57 -4.80
C MET A 314 1.65 -6.97 -4.11
N THR A 315 1.42 -6.52 -2.88
CA THR A 315 0.15 -6.73 -2.17
C THR A 315 -1.03 -6.08 -2.91
N ALA A 316 -0.85 -4.85 -3.40
CA ALA A 316 -1.89 -4.17 -4.19
C ALA A 316 -2.17 -4.86 -5.54
N GLN A 317 -1.16 -5.49 -6.16
CA GLN A 317 -1.34 -6.28 -7.38
C GLN A 317 -2.05 -7.60 -7.10
N ASP A 318 -1.71 -8.26 -6.01
CA ASP A 318 -2.36 -9.50 -5.59
C ASP A 318 -3.85 -9.23 -5.31
N LEU A 319 -4.17 -8.19 -4.55
CA LEU A 319 -5.55 -7.79 -4.26
C LEU A 319 -6.41 -7.63 -5.52
N LYS A 320 -5.84 -7.10 -6.62
CA LYS A 320 -6.57 -6.93 -7.88
C LYS A 320 -6.92 -8.24 -8.58
N ARG A 321 -6.24 -9.34 -8.23
CA ARG A 321 -6.45 -10.68 -8.82
C ARG A 321 -7.41 -11.51 -8.01
N LEU A 322 -7.62 -11.16 -6.73
CA LEU A 322 -8.52 -11.89 -5.85
C LEU A 322 -9.98 -11.72 -6.29
N PRO A 323 -10.81 -12.74 -6.05
CA PRO A 323 -12.25 -12.62 -6.23
C PRO A 323 -12.85 -11.61 -5.25
N ASP A 324 -14.09 -11.19 -5.52
CA ASP A 324 -14.86 -10.37 -4.60
C ASP A 324 -15.11 -11.14 -3.28
N PRO A 325 -14.63 -10.66 -2.13
CA PRO A 325 -14.76 -11.36 -0.86
C PRO A 325 -16.14 -11.21 -0.20
N THR A 326 -17.02 -10.37 -0.75
CA THR A 326 -18.33 -10.03 -0.13
C THR A 326 -19.15 -11.26 0.25
N GLY A 327 -19.24 -12.24 -0.65
CA GLY A 327 -19.97 -13.49 -0.40
C GLY A 327 -19.33 -14.35 0.70
N ALA A 328 -18.01 -14.45 0.69
CA ALA A 328 -17.27 -15.22 1.70
C ALA A 328 -17.37 -14.59 3.10
N ILE A 329 -17.25 -13.25 3.18
CA ILE A 329 -17.42 -12.50 4.43
C ILE A 329 -18.83 -12.75 4.99
N ARG A 330 -19.85 -12.60 4.15
CA ARG A 330 -21.24 -12.81 4.58
C ARG A 330 -21.50 -14.22 5.07
N ALA A 331 -20.94 -15.22 4.40
CA ALA A 331 -21.06 -16.65 4.78
C ALA A 331 -20.32 -16.96 6.10
N ALA A 332 -19.29 -16.19 6.45
CA ALA A 332 -18.53 -16.33 7.70
C ALA A 332 -19.28 -15.82 8.95
N SER A 333 -20.53 -15.34 8.83
CA SER A 333 -21.28 -14.71 9.92
C SER A 333 -20.46 -13.59 10.56
N PRO A 334 -20.15 -12.52 9.82
CA PRO A 334 -19.21 -11.52 10.23
C PRO A 334 -19.66 -10.76 11.48
N PRO A 335 -18.71 -10.25 12.28
CA PRO A 335 -19.02 -9.43 13.45
C PRO A 335 -19.68 -8.10 13.06
N PRO A 336 -20.24 -7.36 14.03
CA PRO A 336 -20.66 -5.98 13.82
C PRO A 336 -19.44 -5.12 13.48
N ILE A 337 -19.62 -4.14 12.59
CA ILE A 337 -18.58 -3.17 12.24
C ILE A 337 -19.07 -1.74 12.35
N LEU A 338 -18.17 -0.84 12.77
CA LEU A 338 -18.31 0.60 12.67
C LEU A 338 -17.44 1.12 11.54
N ILE A 339 -18.02 1.87 10.61
CA ILE A 339 -17.28 2.59 9.57
C ILE A 339 -17.29 4.08 9.92
N MET A 340 -16.11 4.69 9.98
CA MET A 340 -15.95 6.15 10.05
C MET A 340 -15.25 6.63 8.78
N ARG A 341 -15.87 7.58 8.09
CA ARG A 341 -15.42 8.05 6.78
C ARG A 341 -15.47 9.58 6.71
N GLY A 342 -14.42 10.20 6.16
CA GLY A 342 -14.47 11.63 5.81
C GLY A 342 -15.39 11.88 4.61
N VAL A 343 -16.20 12.93 4.67
CA VAL A 343 -17.15 13.29 3.57
C VAL A 343 -16.42 13.61 2.27
N CYS A 344 -15.15 14.06 2.36
CA CYS A 344 -14.31 14.43 1.23
C CYS A 344 -13.24 13.36 0.91
N ASP A 345 -13.43 12.15 1.38
CA ASP A 345 -12.55 11.03 1.06
C ASP A 345 -12.55 10.77 -0.46
N TYR A 346 -11.36 10.71 -1.05
CA TYR A 346 -11.20 10.42 -2.49
C TYR A 346 -11.66 9.01 -2.88
N ILE A 347 -11.82 8.10 -1.92
CA ILE A 347 -12.56 6.86 -2.11
C ILE A 347 -14.05 7.20 -2.00
N PRO A 348 -14.82 7.09 -3.08
CA PRO A 348 -16.19 7.57 -3.09
C PRO A 348 -17.11 6.77 -2.15
N ARG A 349 -18.17 7.40 -1.67
CA ARG A 349 -19.19 6.77 -0.79
C ARG A 349 -19.75 5.48 -1.39
N SER A 350 -19.84 5.37 -2.71
CA SER A 350 -20.30 4.17 -3.42
C SER A 350 -19.46 2.93 -3.13
N ALA A 351 -18.16 3.10 -2.78
CA ALA A 351 -17.29 1.98 -2.40
C ALA A 351 -17.78 1.25 -1.13
N LEU A 352 -18.55 1.92 -0.27
CA LEU A 352 -19.07 1.32 0.95
C LEU A 352 -20.19 0.30 0.67
N GLY A 353 -20.83 0.32 -0.51
CA GLY A 353 -21.87 -0.64 -0.86
C GLY A 353 -21.44 -2.11 -0.74
N ARG A 354 -20.14 -2.40 -0.97
CA ARG A 354 -19.61 -3.76 -0.77
C ARG A 354 -19.49 -4.11 0.72
N TYR A 355 -19.11 -3.17 1.57
CA TYR A 355 -19.11 -3.38 3.01
C TYR A 355 -20.53 -3.57 3.55
N GLU A 356 -21.49 -2.76 3.10
CA GLU A 356 -22.90 -2.89 3.46
C GLU A 356 -23.48 -4.24 3.02
N ALA A 357 -23.06 -4.75 1.85
CA ALA A 357 -23.45 -6.07 1.37
C ALA A 357 -22.77 -7.23 2.13
N ALA A 358 -21.52 -7.05 2.56
CA ALA A 358 -20.72 -8.05 3.25
C ALA A 358 -21.07 -8.18 4.73
N PHE A 359 -21.36 -7.06 5.41
CA PHE A 359 -21.56 -6.97 6.86
C PHE A 359 -23.00 -6.59 7.19
N PRO A 360 -23.85 -7.54 7.65
CA PRO A 360 -25.27 -7.25 7.98
C PRO A 360 -25.44 -6.24 9.12
N ALA A 361 -24.48 -6.18 10.04
CA ALA A 361 -24.47 -5.26 11.18
C ALA A 361 -23.39 -4.17 10.98
N VAL A 362 -23.65 -3.23 10.09
CA VAL A 362 -22.77 -2.08 9.83
C VAL A 362 -23.39 -0.78 10.34
N THR A 363 -22.58 -0.01 11.08
CA THR A 363 -22.89 1.39 11.44
C THR A 363 -21.94 2.30 10.68
N ILE A 364 -22.43 3.37 10.06
CA ILE A 364 -21.62 4.30 9.28
C ILE A 364 -21.73 5.69 9.85
N ILE A 365 -20.59 6.34 10.10
CA ILE A 365 -20.49 7.73 10.54
C ILE A 365 -19.68 8.49 9.49
N ASP A 366 -20.29 9.48 8.85
CA ASP A 366 -19.61 10.44 7.99
C ASP A 366 -19.06 11.60 8.83
N ILE A 367 -17.77 11.91 8.66
CA ILE A 367 -17.06 12.95 9.41
C ILE A 367 -16.92 14.19 8.53
N ASP A 368 -17.56 15.28 8.94
CA ASP A 368 -17.55 16.54 8.22
C ASP A 368 -16.13 17.13 8.11
N GLN A 369 -15.85 17.76 6.96
CA GLN A 369 -14.60 18.46 6.63
C GLN A 369 -13.34 17.58 6.59
N GLU A 370 -13.46 16.28 6.77
CA GLU A 370 -12.35 15.34 6.70
C GLU A 370 -12.32 14.59 5.37
N GLY A 371 -11.10 14.28 4.91
CA GLY A 371 -10.83 13.44 3.75
C GLY A 371 -10.42 12.03 4.18
N HIS A 372 -9.41 11.43 3.51
CA HIS A 372 -9.01 10.03 3.75
C HIS A 372 -8.16 9.87 5.02
N SER A 373 -7.30 10.83 5.35
CA SER A 373 -6.27 10.70 6.41
C SER A 373 -6.64 11.54 7.63
N PHE A 374 -7.58 11.07 8.47
CA PHE A 374 -8.02 11.83 9.64
C PHE A 374 -7.85 11.11 10.99
N LEU A 375 -7.35 9.86 11.02
CA LEU A 375 -7.21 9.09 12.27
C LEU A 375 -6.47 9.88 13.34
N GLY A 376 -5.26 10.37 13.06
CA GLY A 376 -4.48 11.16 14.01
C GLY A 376 -4.93 12.62 14.16
N ALA A 377 -5.79 13.11 13.24
CA ALA A 377 -6.27 14.48 13.25
C ALA A 377 -7.52 14.68 14.11
N ARG A 378 -8.32 13.63 14.31
CA ARG A 378 -9.63 13.70 14.98
C ARG A 378 -9.80 12.69 16.11
N PRO A 379 -8.84 12.62 17.08
CA PRO A 379 -9.02 11.77 18.26
C PRO A 379 -10.30 12.11 19.03
N ASP A 380 -10.72 13.38 19.01
CA ASP A 380 -11.94 13.89 19.65
C ASP A 380 -13.23 13.21 19.16
N ILE A 381 -13.25 12.68 17.93
CA ILE A 381 -14.38 11.95 17.37
C ILE A 381 -14.13 10.45 17.40
N ILE A 382 -12.91 10.03 17.02
CA ILE A 382 -12.59 8.61 16.81
C ILE A 382 -12.61 7.85 18.13
N VAL A 383 -11.94 8.37 19.18
CA VAL A 383 -11.82 7.67 20.46
C VAL A 383 -13.19 7.37 21.07
N PRO A 384 -14.08 8.38 21.30
CA PRO A 384 -15.38 8.08 21.91
C PRO A 384 -16.27 7.21 21.04
N ALA A 385 -16.26 7.38 19.70
CA ALA A 385 -17.10 6.57 18.80
C ALA A 385 -16.61 5.10 18.77
N ALA A 386 -15.31 4.89 18.66
CA ALA A 386 -14.72 3.54 18.65
C ALA A 386 -14.95 2.83 20.01
N THR A 387 -14.66 3.49 21.11
CA THR A 387 -14.83 2.92 22.46
C THR A 387 -16.27 2.56 22.75
N CYS A 388 -17.20 3.49 22.45
CA CYS A 388 -18.63 3.26 22.60
C CYS A 388 -19.11 2.04 21.79
N PHE A 389 -18.65 1.91 20.55
CA PHE A 389 -19.00 0.78 19.66
C PHE A 389 -18.40 -0.54 20.16
N LEU A 390 -17.10 -0.57 20.42
CA LEU A 390 -16.37 -1.76 20.86
C LEU A 390 -16.88 -2.31 22.20
N SER A 391 -17.23 -1.44 23.14
CA SER A 391 -17.80 -1.83 24.44
C SER A 391 -19.30 -2.15 24.42
N GLN A 392 -19.94 -1.97 23.25
CA GLN A 392 -21.40 -2.10 23.06
C GLN A 392 -22.22 -1.17 24.01
N SER A 393 -21.58 -0.15 24.55
CA SER A 393 -22.24 0.79 25.48
C SER A 393 -23.18 1.75 24.76
N CYS A 394 -22.96 2.03 23.47
CA CYS A 394 -23.84 2.85 22.64
C CYS A 394 -25.27 2.27 22.55
N ALA A 395 -25.40 0.97 22.39
CA ALA A 395 -26.70 0.31 22.32
C ALA A 395 -27.47 0.36 23.65
N ARG A 396 -26.74 0.28 24.78
CA ARG A 396 -27.34 0.37 26.13
C ARG A 396 -27.88 1.77 26.42
N ASN A 397 -27.13 2.80 26.06
CA ASN A 397 -27.56 4.19 26.28
C ASN A 397 -28.79 4.58 25.43
N ALA A 398 -28.93 4.03 24.20
CA ALA A 398 -30.10 4.25 23.35
C ALA A 398 -31.36 3.53 23.89
N THR A 399 -31.22 2.33 24.45
CA THR A 399 -32.30 1.59 25.08
C THR A 399 -32.74 2.20 26.39
N ASP A 400 -31.81 2.70 27.20
CA ASP A 400 -32.09 3.40 28.46
C ASP A 400 -32.75 4.77 28.25
N ALA A 401 -32.41 5.46 27.15
CA ALA A 401 -33.05 6.71 26.76
C ALA A 401 -34.46 6.51 26.19
N ALA A 402 -34.74 5.35 25.58
CA ALA A 402 -36.08 4.99 25.08
C ALA A 402 -36.99 4.41 26.18
N ALA A 403 -36.42 4.04 27.32
CA ALA A 403 -37.14 3.49 28.49
C ALA A 403 -37.46 4.59 29.56
N ARG A 404 -37.05 5.83 29.36
CA ARG A 404 -37.38 7.01 30.18
C ARG A 404 -38.29 7.94 29.40
#